data_11b18670e803f0735214e2dde6b23eec
#
_entry.id   11b18670e803f0735214e2dde6b23eec
#
_cell.length_a   1.000
_cell.length_b   1.000
_cell.length_c   1.000
_cell.angle_alpha   90.00
_cell.angle_beta   90.00
_cell.angle_gamma   90.00
#
_symmetry.space_group_name_H-M   'P 1'
#
loop_
_entity.id
_entity.type
_entity.pdbx_description
1 polymer ?
#
loop_
_entity_poly.entity_id
_entity_poly.type
_entity_poly.pdbx_seq_one_letter_code
_entity_poly.pdbx_strand_id
1 'polypeptide(L)'
;MKMPGGMNMQSMMQQAQKMQENMKRLQDELASIEVEGQSGAGLVKVLLTCKFQARRVTIDPSLLGEDRDMLEDLVAAAFNDAVRRAEETTQQKMGALTSGLPLPPGFKLPF
;
A
#
# COMPACT_ATOMS: atom_id res chain seq x y z
N MET A 1 40.90 -8.19 -12.73
CA MET A 1 40.47 -6.86 -13.20
C MET A 1 39.77 -6.12 -12.07
N LYS A 2 40.31 -4.99 -11.67
CA LYS A 2 39.69 -4.22 -10.61
C LYS A 2 38.59 -3.36 -11.19
N MET A 3 37.42 -3.41 -10.57
CA MET A 3 36.30 -2.58 -10.98
C MET A 3 36.58 -1.11 -10.61
N PRO A 4 36.27 -0.16 -11.51
CA PRO A 4 36.39 1.25 -11.17
C PRO A 4 35.47 1.58 -9.99
N GLY A 5 35.94 2.43 -9.08
CA GLY A 5 35.17 2.87 -7.95
C GLY A 5 35.28 2.01 -6.69
N GLY A 6 36.10 0.98 -6.70
CA GLY A 6 36.35 0.18 -5.51
C GLY A 6 35.19 -0.66 -5.01
N MET A 7 34.12 -0.81 -5.81
CA MET A 7 33.03 -1.70 -5.45
C MET A 7 33.44 -3.14 -5.68
N ASN A 8 33.46 -3.93 -4.61
CA ASN A 8 33.73 -5.36 -4.68
C ASN A 8 32.43 -6.13 -4.47
N MET A 9 32.51 -7.43 -4.66
CA MET A 9 31.37 -8.32 -4.51
C MET A 9 30.77 -8.27 -3.11
N GLN A 10 31.63 -8.14 -2.11
CA GLN A 10 31.19 -8.08 -0.71
C GLN A 10 30.34 -6.82 -0.45
N SER A 11 30.78 -5.69 -0.99
CA SER A 11 30.05 -4.42 -0.88
C SER A 11 28.67 -4.51 -1.54
N MET A 12 28.63 -5.13 -2.72
CA MET A 12 27.38 -5.33 -3.45
C MET A 12 26.42 -6.24 -2.68
N MET A 13 26.96 -7.29 -2.08
CA MET A 13 26.14 -8.21 -1.26
C MET A 13 25.57 -7.51 -0.04
N GLN A 14 26.35 -6.66 0.61
CA GLN A 14 25.89 -5.88 1.76
C GLN A 14 24.75 -4.94 1.37
N GLN A 15 24.89 -4.28 0.22
CA GLN A 15 23.82 -3.40 -0.29
C GLN A 15 22.56 -4.17 -0.62
N ALA A 16 22.71 -5.36 -1.22
CA ALA A 16 21.56 -6.21 -1.52
C ALA A 16 20.86 -6.67 -0.26
N GLN A 17 21.63 -7.07 0.76
CA GLN A 17 21.04 -7.47 2.04
C GLN A 17 20.29 -6.31 2.71
N LYS A 18 20.89 -5.12 2.67
CA LYS A 18 20.24 -3.93 3.23
C LYS A 18 18.93 -3.62 2.53
N MET A 19 18.92 -3.76 1.21
CA MET A 19 17.71 -3.54 0.43
C MET A 19 16.64 -4.57 0.81
N GLN A 20 17.00 -5.83 0.96
CA GLN A 20 16.07 -6.86 1.37
C GLN A 20 15.50 -6.59 2.76
N GLU A 21 16.33 -6.15 3.69
CA GLU A 21 15.89 -5.79 5.04
C GLU A 21 14.92 -4.60 5.00
N ASN A 22 15.24 -3.59 4.20
CA ASN A 22 14.37 -2.42 4.05
C ASN A 22 13.03 -2.81 3.42
N MET A 23 13.06 -3.69 2.43
CA MET A 23 11.85 -4.19 1.79
C MET A 23 10.98 -4.96 2.76
N LYS A 24 11.59 -5.83 3.56
CA LYS A 24 10.85 -6.59 4.56
C LYS A 24 10.22 -5.65 5.59
N ARG A 25 10.98 -4.65 6.04
CA ARG A 25 10.47 -3.66 6.98
C ARG A 25 9.29 -2.91 6.39
N LEU A 26 9.40 -2.52 5.13
CA LEU A 26 8.31 -1.84 4.44
C LEU A 26 7.07 -2.72 4.36
N GLN A 27 7.24 -3.99 4.01
CA GLN A 27 6.12 -4.92 3.96
C GLN A 27 5.43 -5.06 5.32
N ASP A 28 6.22 -5.14 6.38
CA ASP A 28 5.68 -5.22 7.74
C ASP A 28 4.95 -3.93 8.12
N GLU A 29 5.50 -2.77 7.74
CA GLU A 29 4.84 -1.49 7.96
C GLU A 29 3.50 -1.40 7.23
N LEU A 30 3.48 -1.83 5.97
CA LEU A 30 2.26 -1.79 5.16
C LEU A 30 1.14 -2.64 5.77
N ALA A 31 1.50 -3.73 6.44
CA ALA A 31 0.52 -4.57 7.10
C ALA A 31 -0.14 -3.89 8.29
N SER A 32 0.48 -2.86 8.85
CA SER A 32 -0.05 -2.13 10.00
C SER A 32 -0.61 -0.75 9.64
N ILE A 33 -0.28 -0.22 8.46
CA ILE A 33 -0.80 1.08 8.02
C ILE A 33 -2.23 0.90 7.56
N GLU A 34 -3.13 1.67 8.15
CA GLU A 34 -4.56 1.61 7.84
C GLU A 34 -4.97 2.84 7.05
N VAL A 35 -5.83 2.63 6.07
CA VAL A 35 -6.45 3.71 5.30
C VAL A 35 -7.96 3.56 5.40
N GLU A 36 -8.66 4.68 5.30
CA GLU A 36 -10.12 4.68 5.34
C GLU A 36 -10.67 5.05 3.98
N GLY A 37 -11.48 4.16 3.42
CA GLY A 37 -12.28 4.44 2.24
C GLY A 37 -13.70 4.77 2.65
N GLN A 38 -14.40 5.54 1.84
CA GLN A 38 -15.76 5.93 2.16
C GLN A 38 -16.60 6.12 0.90
N SER A 39 -17.90 6.04 1.08
CA SER A 39 -18.87 6.31 0.03
C SER A 39 -20.13 6.91 0.64
N GLY A 40 -21.00 7.48 -0.20
CA GLY A 40 -22.24 8.07 0.26
C GLY A 40 -22.01 9.21 1.25
N ALA A 41 -21.00 10.05 1.01
CA ALA A 41 -20.64 11.17 1.90
C ALA A 41 -20.34 10.68 3.34
N GLY A 42 -19.70 9.54 3.46
CA GLY A 42 -19.30 9.00 4.76
C GLY A 42 -20.30 8.06 5.40
N LEU A 43 -21.40 7.74 4.70
CA LEU A 43 -22.39 6.82 5.24
C LEU A 43 -21.87 5.38 5.33
N VAL A 44 -20.95 5.02 4.46
CA VAL A 44 -20.24 3.74 4.55
C VAL A 44 -18.75 4.02 4.57
N LYS A 45 -18.06 3.41 5.52
CA LYS A 45 -16.60 3.55 5.68
C LYS A 45 -15.98 2.17 5.80
N VAL A 46 -14.81 2.00 5.18
CA VAL A 46 -14.05 0.75 5.24
C VAL A 46 -12.64 1.07 5.69
N LEU A 47 -12.20 0.42 6.75
CA LEU A 47 -10.84 0.51 7.26
C LEU A 47 -10.05 -0.67 6.71
N LEU A 48 -9.02 -0.39 5.92
CA LEU A 48 -8.26 -1.40 5.18
C LEU A 48 -6.78 -1.18 5.44
N THR A 49 -6.04 -2.27 5.62
CA THR A 49 -4.58 -2.14 5.68
C THR A 49 -4.01 -1.98 4.26
N CYS A 50 -2.76 -1.52 4.17
CA CYS A 50 -2.09 -1.42 2.87
C CYS A 50 -1.75 -2.80 2.29
N LYS A 51 -2.01 -3.88 3.01
CA LYS A 51 -1.96 -5.25 2.50
C LYS A 51 -3.36 -5.75 2.11
N PHE A 52 -4.31 -4.83 2.02
CA PHE A 52 -5.69 -5.10 1.59
C PHE A 52 -6.46 -6.01 2.54
N GLN A 53 -6.12 -5.97 3.82
CA GLN A 53 -6.87 -6.66 4.84
C GLN A 53 -7.91 -5.71 5.45
N ALA A 54 -9.17 -6.08 5.40
CA ALA A 54 -10.24 -5.28 5.97
C ALA A 54 -10.21 -5.42 7.50
N ARG A 55 -10.18 -4.29 8.18
CA ARG A 55 -10.19 -4.24 9.65
C ARG A 55 -11.57 -3.95 10.19
N ARG A 56 -12.32 -3.09 9.50
CA ARG A 56 -13.64 -2.67 9.96
C ARG A 56 -14.46 -2.16 8.79
N VAL A 57 -15.75 -2.45 8.82
CA VAL A 57 -16.73 -1.83 7.94
C VAL A 57 -17.73 -1.11 8.85
N THR A 58 -17.94 0.18 8.61
CA THR A 58 -18.88 0.98 9.38
C THR A 58 -20.01 1.42 8.45
N ILE A 59 -21.24 1.12 8.84
CA ILE A 59 -22.44 1.47 8.06
C ILE A 59 -23.31 2.35 8.93
N ASP A 60 -23.70 3.51 8.39
CA ASP A 60 -24.58 4.42 9.12
C ASP A 60 -25.93 3.72 9.35
N PRO A 61 -26.50 3.79 10.56
CA PRO A 61 -27.78 3.13 10.83
C PRO A 61 -28.92 3.59 9.93
N SER A 62 -28.85 4.79 9.37
CA SER A 62 -29.89 5.30 8.46
C SER A 62 -30.02 4.46 7.20
N LEU A 63 -28.98 3.70 6.83
CA LEU A 63 -29.00 2.82 5.66
C LEU A 63 -29.64 1.47 5.94
N LEU A 64 -29.83 1.13 7.20
CA LEU A 64 -30.46 -0.15 7.59
C LEU A 64 -31.97 0.01 7.44
N GLY A 65 -32.58 -0.85 6.66
CA GLY A 65 -33.98 -0.77 6.35
C GLY A 65 -34.30 0.01 5.08
N GLU A 66 -33.28 0.56 4.44
CA GLU A 66 -33.39 1.19 3.13
C GLU A 66 -33.21 0.17 2.02
N ASP A 67 -33.03 0.67 0.79
CA ASP A 67 -32.78 -0.16 -0.38
C ASP A 67 -31.51 -1.00 -0.20
N ARG A 68 -31.69 -2.29 -0.18
CA ARG A 68 -30.57 -3.24 -0.02
C ARG A 68 -29.57 -3.13 -1.15
N ASP A 69 -30.04 -2.99 -2.39
CA ASP A 69 -29.16 -2.86 -3.55
C ASP A 69 -28.29 -1.62 -3.43
N MET A 70 -28.85 -0.51 -2.99
CA MET A 70 -28.12 0.71 -2.75
C MET A 70 -27.04 0.51 -1.67
N LEU A 71 -27.37 -0.17 -0.58
CA LEU A 71 -26.42 -0.46 0.48
C LEU A 71 -25.26 -1.31 -0.04
N GLU A 72 -25.56 -2.34 -0.81
CA GLU A 72 -24.54 -3.20 -1.40
C GLU A 72 -23.59 -2.39 -2.31
N ASP A 73 -24.15 -1.52 -3.14
CA ASP A 73 -23.36 -0.66 -4.03
C ASP A 73 -22.47 0.30 -3.25
N LEU A 74 -22.99 0.88 -2.17
CA LEU A 74 -22.22 1.80 -1.33
C LEU A 74 -21.07 1.08 -0.62
N VAL A 75 -21.28 -0.15 -0.18
CA VAL A 75 -20.23 -0.95 0.45
C VAL A 75 -19.12 -1.25 -0.57
N ALA A 76 -19.50 -1.65 -1.78
CA ALA A 76 -18.52 -1.91 -2.84
C ALA A 76 -17.72 -0.65 -3.18
N ALA A 77 -18.40 0.49 -3.27
CA ALA A 77 -17.75 1.77 -3.56
C ALA A 77 -16.76 2.17 -2.46
N ALA A 78 -17.13 1.95 -1.19
CA ALA A 78 -16.25 2.26 -0.06
C ALA A 78 -15.01 1.37 -0.07
N PHE A 79 -15.16 0.08 -0.38
CA PHE A 79 -14.03 -0.83 -0.52
C PHE A 79 -13.10 -0.40 -1.65
N ASN A 80 -13.66 -0.04 -2.80
CA ASN A 80 -12.86 0.41 -3.93
C ASN A 80 -12.09 1.69 -3.61
N ASP A 81 -12.71 2.60 -2.87
CA ASP A 81 -12.05 3.82 -2.40
C ASP A 81 -10.91 3.48 -1.45
N ALA A 82 -11.13 2.54 -0.53
CA ALA A 82 -10.10 2.10 0.40
C ALA A 82 -8.92 1.44 -0.32
N VAL A 83 -9.20 0.60 -1.31
CA VAL A 83 -8.16 -0.07 -2.11
C VAL A 83 -7.31 0.98 -2.83
N ARG A 84 -7.94 1.97 -3.45
CA ARG A 84 -7.22 3.03 -4.14
C ARG A 84 -6.30 3.79 -3.19
N ARG A 85 -6.80 4.14 -1.99
CA ARG A 85 -6.01 4.83 -0.98
C ARG A 85 -4.86 3.98 -0.46
N ALA A 86 -5.08 2.68 -0.30
CA ALA A 86 -4.03 1.75 0.11
C ALA A 86 -2.94 1.66 -0.96
N GLU A 87 -3.31 1.60 -2.23
CA GLU A 87 -2.36 1.58 -3.32
C GLU A 87 -1.54 2.88 -3.39
N GLU A 88 -2.20 4.03 -3.25
CA GLU A 88 -1.53 5.32 -3.23
C GLU A 88 -0.52 5.41 -2.08
N THR A 89 -0.92 5.00 -0.89
CA THR A 89 -0.05 5.01 0.27
C THR A 89 1.14 4.09 0.08
N THR A 90 0.90 2.90 -0.49
CA THR A 90 1.96 1.94 -0.80
C THR A 90 2.96 2.54 -1.77
N GLN A 91 2.48 3.19 -2.84
CA GLN A 91 3.36 3.82 -3.83
C GLN A 91 4.19 4.94 -3.21
N GLN A 92 3.60 5.73 -2.32
CA GLN A 92 4.33 6.79 -1.62
C GLN A 92 5.44 6.21 -0.75
N LYS A 93 5.16 5.16 -0.01
CA LYS A 93 6.15 4.50 0.84
C LYS A 93 7.24 3.85 0.01
N MET A 94 6.88 3.26 -1.11
CA MET A 94 7.82 2.66 -2.05
C MET A 94 8.73 3.71 -2.68
N GLY A 95 8.14 4.84 -3.06
CA GLY A 95 8.90 5.95 -3.62
C GLY A 95 9.94 6.48 -2.62
N ALA A 96 9.57 6.59 -1.35
CA ALA A 96 10.50 7.00 -0.31
C ALA A 96 11.65 6.00 -0.15
N LEU A 97 11.35 4.70 -0.23
CA LEU A 97 12.37 3.66 -0.13
C LEU A 97 13.35 3.69 -1.29
N THR A 98 12.86 3.98 -2.49
CA THR A 98 13.67 3.94 -3.71
C THR A 98 14.22 5.30 -4.12
N SER A 99 13.94 6.36 -3.37
CA SER A 99 14.27 7.74 -3.76
C SER A 99 15.76 8.00 -3.92
N GLY A 100 16.63 7.24 -3.29
CA GLY A 100 18.07 7.39 -3.45
C GLY A 100 18.69 6.38 -4.40
N LEU A 101 17.91 5.56 -5.07
CA LEU A 101 18.43 4.48 -5.92
C LEU A 101 18.32 4.85 -7.39
N PRO A 102 19.41 4.70 -8.16
CA PRO A 102 19.37 4.91 -9.61
C PRO A 102 18.65 3.72 -10.27
N LEU A 103 17.37 3.90 -10.57
CA LEU A 103 16.60 2.89 -11.25
C LEU A 103 16.61 3.13 -12.75
N PRO A 104 16.79 2.09 -13.59
CA PRO A 104 16.74 2.26 -15.03
C PRO A 104 15.35 2.69 -15.48
N PRO A 105 15.24 3.44 -16.58
CA PRO A 105 13.94 3.83 -17.13
C PRO A 105 13.07 2.59 -17.38
N GLY A 106 11.81 2.69 -17.00
CA GLY A 106 10.88 1.59 -17.16
C GLY A 106 10.97 0.49 -16.12
N PHE A 107 11.84 0.65 -15.14
CA PHE A 107 11.96 -0.32 -14.05
C PHE A 107 10.68 -0.32 -13.21
N LYS A 108 10.12 -1.50 -13.00
CA LYS A 108 8.95 -1.67 -12.15
C LYS A 108 9.29 -2.56 -10.97
N LEU A 109 8.91 -2.11 -9.78
CA LEU A 109 9.09 -2.92 -8.58
C LEU A 109 8.04 -4.04 -8.53
N PRO A 110 8.38 -5.22 -8.02
CA PRO A 110 7.49 -6.39 -8.01
C PRO A 110 6.46 -6.32 -6.87
N PHE A 111 5.63 -5.31 -6.88
CA PHE A 111 4.58 -5.20 -5.87
C PHE A 111 3.23 -4.95 -6.50
#